data_28049c5477e6c9122f15acd7aca18079
#
_entry.id   28049c5477e6c9122f15acd7aca18079
#
_cell.length_a   1.000
_cell.length_b   1.000
_cell.length_c   1.000
_cell.angle_alpha   90.00
_cell.angle_beta   90.00
_cell.angle_gamma   90.00
#
_symmetry.space_group_name_H-M   'P 1'
#
loop_
_entity.id
_entity.type
_entity.pdbx_description
1 polymer ?
#
loop_
_entity_poly.entity_id
_entity_poly.type
_entity_poly.pdbx_seq_one_letter_code
_entity_poly.pdbx_strand_id
1 'polypeptide(L)'
;MSKLEKRYDFVLYFDVKDGNPNGDPDAGNLPRIDAETGNGIVTDVCLKRKVRNYVQTVKGGEAGYDIFVKEKAILNDAINKTYKELGIDANENKKAKGDDIEAGRIGMCKKFFDILLADM
;
A
#
# COMPACT_ATOMS: atom_id res chain seq x y z
N MET A 1 9.38 15.57 4.27
CA MET A 1 8.97 15.29 2.88
C MET A 1 8.51 16.58 2.24
N SER A 2 8.94 16.87 1.02
CA SER A 2 8.39 17.98 0.24
C SER A 2 6.94 17.66 -0.11
N LYS A 3 6.05 18.64 0.01
CA LYS A 3 4.65 18.53 -0.37
C LYS A 3 4.56 18.28 -1.87
N LEU A 4 3.81 17.28 -2.29
CA LEU A 4 3.47 17.08 -3.70
C LEU A 4 2.49 18.19 -4.11
N GLU A 5 2.93 19.10 -4.96
CA GLU A 5 2.14 20.26 -5.41
C GLU A 5 1.58 20.10 -6.82
N LYS A 6 2.00 19.05 -7.52
CA LYS A 6 1.63 18.81 -8.92
C LYS A 6 1.18 17.37 -9.12
N ARG A 7 0.29 17.17 -10.08
CA ARG A 7 -0.02 15.85 -10.63
C ARG A 7 1.14 15.41 -11.52
N TYR A 8 1.49 14.13 -11.42
CA TYR A 8 2.49 13.49 -12.27
C TYR A 8 1.84 12.31 -12.98
N ASP A 9 1.91 12.30 -14.30
CA ASP A 9 1.54 11.14 -15.11
C ASP A 9 2.84 10.50 -15.61
N PHE A 10 2.95 9.18 -15.55
CA PHE A 10 4.13 8.46 -16.01
C PHE A 10 3.72 7.16 -16.72
N VAL A 11 4.59 6.68 -17.59
CA VAL A 11 4.45 5.38 -18.26
C VAL A 11 5.64 4.53 -17.88
N LEU A 12 5.36 3.34 -17.38
CA LEU A 12 6.36 2.34 -17.04
C LEU A 12 6.36 1.23 -18.10
N TYR A 13 7.47 1.06 -18.81
CA TYR A 13 7.69 -0.08 -19.69
C TYR A 13 8.59 -1.08 -18.98
N PHE A 14 8.23 -2.35 -19.05
CA PHE A 14 9.06 -3.44 -18.55
C PHE A 14 8.84 -4.67 -19.43
N ASP A 15 9.83 -5.53 -19.49
CA ASP A 15 9.76 -6.84 -20.11
C ASP A 15 10.12 -7.92 -19.09
N VAL A 16 9.68 -9.14 -19.36
CA VAL A 16 9.99 -10.30 -18.52
C VAL A 16 10.40 -11.44 -19.45
N LYS A 17 11.63 -11.91 -19.27
CA LYS A 17 12.14 -13.09 -19.95
C LYS A 17 12.26 -14.24 -18.95
N ASP A 18 11.72 -15.40 -19.31
CA ASP A 18 11.81 -16.64 -18.52
C ASP A 18 11.33 -16.48 -17.05
N GLY A 19 10.30 -15.65 -16.83
CA GLY A 19 9.78 -15.36 -15.50
C GLY A 19 8.26 -15.29 -15.42
N ASN A 20 7.75 -15.36 -14.20
CA ASN A 20 6.34 -15.22 -13.89
C ASN A 20 6.10 -13.94 -13.05
N PRO A 21 5.80 -12.80 -13.69
CA PRO A 21 5.62 -11.55 -12.99
C PRO A 21 4.33 -11.49 -12.17
N ASN A 22 3.29 -12.27 -12.58
CA ASN A 22 1.99 -12.30 -11.92
C ASN A 22 1.38 -13.70 -12.05
N GLY A 23 1.59 -14.54 -11.04
CA GLY A 23 1.00 -15.87 -11.00
C GLY A 23 -0.52 -15.81 -10.79
N ASP A 24 -1.21 -16.80 -11.36
CA ASP A 24 -2.64 -17.02 -11.18
C ASP A 24 -2.88 -18.11 -10.14
N PRO A 25 -3.44 -17.81 -8.96
CA PRO A 25 -3.68 -18.80 -7.93
C PRO A 25 -4.69 -19.86 -8.37
N ASP A 26 -5.63 -19.53 -9.27
CA ASP A 26 -6.66 -20.44 -9.76
C ASP A 26 -6.11 -21.39 -10.84
N ALA A 27 -4.96 -21.06 -11.42
CA ALA A 27 -4.27 -21.85 -12.45
C ALA A 27 -2.93 -22.43 -11.95
N GLY A 28 -2.85 -22.86 -10.69
CA GLY A 28 -1.63 -23.46 -10.12
C GLY A 28 -0.42 -22.53 -10.11
N ASN A 29 -0.65 -21.23 -9.97
CA ASN A 29 0.36 -20.18 -9.99
C ASN A 29 1.11 -20.05 -11.32
N LEU A 30 0.54 -20.51 -12.42
CA LEU A 30 1.05 -20.22 -13.76
C LEU A 30 0.92 -18.72 -14.09
N PRO A 31 1.67 -18.21 -15.07
CA PRO A 31 1.52 -16.84 -15.54
C PRO A 31 0.07 -16.53 -15.92
N ARG A 32 -0.46 -15.42 -15.43
CA ARG A 32 -1.82 -14.98 -15.76
C ARG A 32 -1.89 -14.56 -17.21
N ILE A 33 -2.86 -15.10 -17.94
CA ILE A 33 -3.03 -14.92 -19.38
C ILE A 33 -4.45 -14.44 -19.66
N ASP A 34 -4.58 -13.49 -20.59
CA ASP A 34 -5.85 -13.13 -21.18
C ASP A 34 -6.34 -14.27 -22.09
N ALA A 35 -7.50 -14.81 -21.79
CA ALA A 35 -8.07 -15.94 -22.50
C ALA A 35 -8.42 -15.64 -23.97
N GLU A 36 -8.70 -14.38 -24.31
CA GLU A 36 -9.06 -13.98 -25.67
C GLU A 36 -7.83 -13.74 -26.55
N THR A 37 -6.82 -13.07 -26.03
CA THR A 37 -5.65 -12.63 -26.78
C THR A 37 -4.42 -13.51 -26.60
N GLY A 38 -4.39 -14.35 -25.57
CA GLY A 38 -3.22 -15.13 -25.19
C GLY A 38 -2.07 -14.30 -24.59
N ASN A 39 -2.27 -13.01 -24.39
CA ASN A 39 -1.24 -12.13 -23.82
C ASN A 39 -1.11 -12.31 -22.30
N GLY A 40 0.11 -12.20 -21.81
CA GLY A 40 0.37 -12.17 -20.37
C GLY A 40 -0.23 -10.93 -19.72
N ILE A 41 -0.85 -11.10 -18.54
CA ILE A 41 -1.46 -10.03 -17.78
C ILE A 41 -0.66 -9.80 -16.50
N VAL A 42 -0.33 -8.53 -16.23
CA VAL A 42 0.16 -8.08 -14.92
C VAL A 42 -0.85 -7.08 -14.36
N THR A 43 -1.48 -7.45 -13.24
CA THR A 43 -2.51 -6.61 -12.62
C THR A 43 -1.89 -5.41 -11.89
N ASP A 44 -2.67 -4.34 -11.74
CA ASP A 44 -2.30 -3.15 -10.95
C ASP A 44 -1.99 -3.51 -9.50
N VAL A 45 -2.76 -4.41 -8.92
CA VAL A 45 -2.53 -4.93 -7.55
C VAL A 45 -1.17 -5.60 -7.42
N CYS A 46 -0.77 -6.38 -8.43
CA CYS A 46 0.55 -7.02 -8.47
C CYS A 46 1.66 -5.96 -8.51
N LEU A 47 1.54 -4.94 -9.36
CA LEU A 47 2.51 -3.85 -9.45
C LEU A 47 2.58 -3.05 -8.15
N LYS A 48 1.44 -2.65 -7.58
CA LYS A 48 1.36 -1.95 -6.29
C LYS A 48 2.01 -2.75 -5.17
N ARG A 49 1.81 -4.08 -5.13
CA ARG A 49 2.49 -4.94 -4.15
C ARG A 49 4.00 -4.95 -4.35
N LYS A 50 4.49 -5.01 -5.58
CA LYS A 50 5.93 -4.96 -5.88
C LYS A 50 6.55 -3.65 -5.42
N VAL A 51 5.87 -2.53 -5.64
CA VAL A 51 6.30 -1.20 -5.14
C VAL A 51 6.37 -1.18 -3.62
N ARG A 52 5.34 -1.69 -2.92
CA ARG A 52 5.35 -1.79 -1.45
C ARG A 52 6.51 -2.63 -0.94
N ASN A 53 6.71 -3.81 -1.52
CA ASN A 53 7.81 -4.70 -1.14
C ASN A 53 9.18 -4.05 -1.36
N TYR A 54 9.35 -3.35 -2.47
CA TYR A 54 10.59 -2.62 -2.76
C TYR A 54 10.84 -1.52 -1.71
N VAL A 55 9.84 -0.69 -1.43
CA VAL A 55 9.93 0.36 -0.40
C VAL A 55 10.26 -0.25 0.96
N GLN A 56 9.62 -1.35 1.33
CA GLN A 56 9.90 -2.04 2.59
C GLN A 56 11.34 -2.57 2.66
N THR A 57 11.89 -3.06 1.56
CA THR A 57 13.25 -3.59 1.49
C THR A 57 14.30 -2.47 1.57
N VAL A 58 14.06 -1.37 0.86
CA VAL A 58 15.05 -0.29 0.72
C VAL A 58 14.93 0.75 1.83
N LYS A 59 13.69 1.02 2.30
CA LYS A 59 13.36 2.09 3.24
C LYS A 59 12.75 1.58 4.55
N GLY A 60 12.73 0.27 4.76
CA GLY A 60 12.15 -0.31 5.97
C GLY A 60 12.79 0.24 7.24
N GLY A 61 11.96 0.76 8.14
CA GLY A 61 12.38 1.40 9.39
C GLY A 61 12.58 2.92 9.31
N GLU A 62 12.59 3.52 8.12
CA GLU A 62 12.59 4.98 8.00
C GLU A 62 11.18 5.56 8.26
N ALA A 63 11.13 6.69 8.97
CA ALA A 63 9.87 7.37 9.25
C ALA A 63 9.14 7.80 7.96
N GLY A 64 7.86 7.46 7.85
CA GLY A 64 7.03 7.78 6.68
C GLY A 64 7.11 6.75 5.54
N TYR A 65 7.84 5.66 5.72
CA TYR A 65 7.97 4.59 4.73
C TYR A 65 7.47 3.23 5.24
N ASP A 66 6.78 3.19 6.37
CA ASP A 66 6.16 1.94 6.83
C ASP A 66 5.02 1.54 5.88
N ILE A 67 4.69 0.26 5.87
CA ILE A 67 3.65 -0.33 5.03
C ILE A 67 2.48 -0.74 5.93
N PHE A 68 1.29 -0.19 5.66
CA PHE A 68 0.08 -0.48 6.41
C PHE A 68 -0.46 -1.87 6.08
N VAL A 69 -0.61 -2.16 4.78
CA VAL A 69 -1.10 -3.46 4.29
C VAL A 69 0.09 -4.38 4.00
N LYS A 70 0.58 -5.06 5.03
CA LYS A 70 1.66 -6.06 4.93
C LYS A 70 1.22 -7.40 5.46
N GLU A 71 1.96 -8.44 5.09
CA GLU A 71 1.69 -9.79 5.56
C GLU A 71 1.69 -9.87 7.09
N LYS A 72 0.70 -10.57 7.66
CA LYS A 72 0.49 -10.73 9.13
C LYS A 72 0.27 -9.42 9.90
N ALA A 73 -0.05 -8.30 9.23
CA ALA A 73 -0.39 -7.07 9.90
C ALA A 73 -1.78 -7.11 10.53
N ILE A 74 -1.88 -6.67 11.78
CA ILE A 74 -3.15 -6.39 12.44
C ILE A 74 -3.42 -4.89 12.25
N LEU A 75 -4.33 -4.58 11.31
CA LEU A 75 -4.56 -3.21 10.87
C LEU A 75 -5.08 -2.31 12.01
N ASN A 76 -5.96 -2.86 12.86
CA ASN A 76 -6.48 -2.12 14.01
C ASN A 76 -5.39 -1.71 15.01
N ASP A 77 -4.37 -2.54 15.21
CA ASP A 77 -3.25 -2.20 16.10
C ASP A 77 -2.44 -1.03 15.54
N ALA A 78 -2.22 -0.99 14.23
CA ALA A 78 -1.55 0.12 13.56
C ALA A 78 -2.34 1.43 13.69
N ILE A 79 -3.66 1.36 13.51
CA ILE A 79 -4.58 2.49 13.69
C ILE A 79 -4.56 2.98 15.14
N ASN A 80 -4.79 2.08 16.10
CA ASN A 80 -4.83 2.39 17.53
C ASN A 80 -3.51 3.00 18.03
N LYS A 81 -2.38 2.45 17.55
CA LYS A 81 -1.05 2.98 17.87
C LYS A 81 -0.88 4.41 17.35
N THR A 82 -1.36 4.70 16.13
CA THR A 82 -1.28 6.05 15.57
C THR A 82 -2.14 7.05 16.36
N TYR A 83 -3.38 6.68 16.72
CA TYR A 83 -4.22 7.52 17.57
C TYR A 83 -3.58 7.79 18.93
N LYS A 84 -3.00 6.75 19.55
CA LYS A 84 -2.30 6.88 20.82
C LYS A 84 -1.10 7.82 20.75
N GLU A 85 -0.32 7.74 19.67
CA GLU A 85 0.81 8.65 19.42
C GLU A 85 0.36 10.12 19.23
N LEU A 86 -0.85 10.34 18.73
CA LEU A 86 -1.47 11.67 18.60
C LEU A 86 -2.14 12.16 19.90
N GLY A 87 -2.16 11.34 20.97
CA GLY A 87 -2.84 11.66 22.21
C GLY A 87 -4.37 11.60 22.14
N ILE A 88 -4.90 10.95 21.10
CA ILE A 88 -6.33 10.77 20.88
C ILE A 88 -6.79 9.47 21.53
N ASP A 89 -7.71 9.54 22.49
CA ASP A 89 -8.28 8.36 23.14
C ASP A 89 -9.40 7.75 22.27
N ALA A 90 -8.99 6.94 21.32
CA ALA A 90 -9.87 6.15 20.46
C ALA A 90 -9.78 4.68 20.87
N ASN A 91 -10.63 4.24 21.77
CA ASN A 91 -10.80 2.84 22.16
C ASN A 91 -11.99 2.21 21.42
N GLU A 92 -12.09 0.87 21.41
CA GLU A 92 -13.22 0.13 20.82
C GLU A 92 -14.60 0.65 21.25
N ASN A 93 -14.70 1.23 22.45
CA ASN A 93 -15.92 1.81 23.02
C ASN A 93 -16.07 3.34 22.81
N LYS A 94 -15.02 4.02 22.31
CA LYS A 94 -15.04 5.46 22.00
C LYS A 94 -14.58 5.64 20.57
N LYS A 95 -15.51 5.86 19.66
CA LYS A 95 -15.19 6.22 18.27
C LYS A 95 -14.65 7.65 18.24
N ALA A 96 -13.52 7.85 17.58
CA ALA A 96 -13.03 9.18 17.25
C ALA A 96 -14.11 9.98 16.47
N LYS A 97 -14.21 11.26 16.67
CA LYS A 97 -15.23 12.13 16.07
C LYS A 97 -14.59 13.38 15.46
N GLY A 98 -15.19 13.84 14.36
CA GLY A 98 -14.84 15.13 13.75
C GLY A 98 -13.34 15.30 13.51
N ASP A 99 -12.76 16.32 14.09
CA ASP A 99 -11.35 16.70 13.90
C ASP A 99 -10.36 15.60 14.31
N ASP A 100 -10.72 14.74 15.27
CA ASP A 100 -9.89 13.61 15.69
C ASP A 100 -9.77 12.55 14.59
N ILE A 101 -10.83 12.32 13.82
CA ILE A 101 -10.79 11.40 12.67
C ILE A 101 -9.82 11.93 11.61
N GLU A 102 -9.92 13.21 11.30
CA GLU A 102 -9.06 13.85 10.29
C GLU A 102 -7.59 13.85 10.74
N ALA A 103 -7.33 14.19 12.01
CA ALA A 103 -5.99 14.11 12.60
C ALA A 103 -5.43 12.69 12.54
N GLY A 104 -6.23 11.66 12.83
CA GLY A 104 -5.88 10.26 12.72
C GLY A 104 -5.54 9.87 11.28
N ARG A 105 -6.38 10.27 10.31
CA ARG A 105 -6.16 10.03 8.88
C ARG A 105 -4.83 10.64 8.41
N ILE A 106 -4.57 11.90 8.75
CA ILE A 106 -3.32 12.58 8.41
C ILE A 106 -2.12 11.88 9.07
N GLY A 107 -2.25 11.46 10.33
CA GLY A 107 -1.22 10.71 11.03
C GLY A 107 -0.89 9.38 10.35
N MET A 108 -1.90 8.64 9.93
CA MET A 108 -1.75 7.40 9.15
C MET A 108 -1.04 7.65 7.81
N CYS A 109 -1.46 8.66 7.05
CA CYS A 109 -0.83 9.02 5.77
C CYS A 109 0.64 9.43 5.93
N LYS A 110 1.02 10.06 7.04
CA LYS A 110 2.42 10.42 7.33
C LYS A 110 3.30 9.23 7.68
N LYS A 111 2.72 8.18 8.23
CA LYS A 111 3.41 7.01 8.74
C LYS A 111 3.54 5.91 7.70
N PHE A 112 2.48 5.68 6.95
CA PHE A 112 2.35 4.55 6.04
C PHE A 112 2.35 5.02 4.58
N PHE A 113 3.36 4.59 3.85
CA PHE A 113 3.54 4.92 2.44
C PHE A 113 2.41 4.41 1.55
N ASP A 114 1.91 3.22 1.81
CA ASP A 114 0.93 2.56 0.96
C ASP A 114 -0.50 3.12 1.09
N ILE A 115 -0.80 3.86 2.15
CA ILE A 115 -2.07 4.60 2.24
C ILE A 115 -2.10 5.71 1.19
N LEU A 116 -0.97 6.37 0.94
CA LEU A 116 -0.86 7.37 -0.12
C LEU A 116 -1.03 6.78 -1.52
N LEU A 117 -0.67 5.50 -1.73
CA LEU A 117 -0.85 4.81 -3.01
C LEU A 117 -2.31 4.42 -3.27
N ALA A 118 -3.15 4.32 -2.25
CA ALA A 118 -4.55 3.94 -2.41
C ALA A 118 -5.40 5.08 -3.01
N ASP A 119 -4.96 6.33 -2.80
CA ASP A 119 -5.62 7.54 -3.31
C ASP A 119 -5.14 7.93 -4.73
N MET A 120 -4.24 7.17 -5.31
CA MET A 120 -3.73 7.31 -6.67
C MET A 120 -4.43 6.36 -7.64
#